data_05e88179d3ce7ccad75d9e1297d9e832
#
_entry.id   05e88179d3ce7ccad75d9e1297d9e832
#
_cell.length_a   1.000
_cell.length_b   1.000
_cell.length_c   1.000
_cell.angle_alpha   90.00
_cell.angle_beta   90.00
_cell.angle_gamma   90.00
#
_symmetry.space_group_name_H-M   'P 1'
#
loop_
_entity.id
_entity.type
_entity.pdbx_description
1 polymer ?
#
loop_
_entity_poly.entity_id
_entity_poly.type
_entity_poly.pdbx_seq_one_letter_code
_entity_poly.pdbx_strand_id
1 'polypeptide(L)'
;MPFPIHIDILSLIIKGIIIGIAASAPMGPVGILCVQRTQKKGRWFGFATGIGASASDLLYALISGAGMSFVVDFINNPVYKFYLQLVGGLMLLVFGLISFFSNPLKKAHSNGQREKGTLIHNMVTAFFITLSNPLIILLFIALFAQLNFIIPNQPVLMVMGYASMIGGALLWWYGLTWLVDKIRAKFDQTGVIIINRVIGSCVIFFSLVSLIGTLFNIYLFPKLPLQE
;
A
#
# COMPACT_ATOMS: atom_id res chain seq x y z
N MET A 1 5.98 30.86 -20.79
CA MET A 1 4.82 30.59 -19.92
C MET A 1 5.30 29.67 -18.81
N PRO A 2 5.22 30.04 -17.53
CA PRO A 2 5.66 29.18 -16.46
C PRO A 2 4.63 28.07 -16.26
N PHE A 3 5.09 26.82 -16.39
CA PHE A 3 4.29 25.61 -16.27
C PHE A 3 3.70 25.47 -14.86
N PRO A 4 2.51 24.89 -14.70
CA PRO A 4 1.96 24.46 -13.42
C PRO A 4 2.64 23.16 -12.92
N ILE A 5 3.96 23.06 -13.09
CA ILE A 5 4.75 21.87 -12.72
C ILE A 5 4.63 21.56 -11.22
N HIS A 6 4.44 22.58 -10.38
CA HIS A 6 4.35 22.39 -8.93
C HIS A 6 3.10 21.64 -8.47
N ILE A 7 1.96 21.83 -9.14
CA ILE A 7 0.70 21.17 -8.77
C ILE A 7 0.78 19.68 -9.13
N ASP A 8 1.37 19.35 -10.27
CA ASP A 8 1.49 17.98 -10.75
C ASP A 8 2.45 17.15 -9.90
N ILE A 9 3.60 17.69 -9.53
CA ILE A 9 4.59 17.04 -8.67
C ILE A 9 4.03 16.83 -7.27
N LEU A 10 3.40 17.83 -6.68
CA LEU A 10 2.80 17.72 -5.35
C LEU A 10 1.68 16.68 -5.33
N SER A 11 0.84 16.69 -6.34
CA SER A 11 -0.22 15.67 -6.51
C SER A 11 0.37 14.27 -6.61
N LEU A 12 1.44 14.07 -7.38
CA LEU A 12 2.11 12.79 -7.52
C LEU A 12 2.73 12.31 -6.20
N ILE A 13 3.38 13.21 -5.47
CA ILE A 13 3.97 12.90 -4.15
C ILE A 13 2.88 12.50 -3.17
N ILE A 14 1.77 13.23 -3.09
CA ILE A 14 0.65 12.91 -2.20
C ILE A 14 0.05 11.54 -2.57
N LYS A 15 -0.18 11.28 -3.86
CA LYS A 15 -0.66 9.99 -4.34
C LYS A 15 0.30 8.86 -3.96
N GLY A 16 1.61 9.05 -4.15
CA GLY A 16 2.61 8.07 -3.76
C GLY A 16 2.57 7.77 -2.26
N ILE A 17 2.53 8.78 -1.40
CA ILE A 17 2.42 8.61 0.05
C ILE A 17 1.15 7.82 0.41
N ILE A 18 0.01 8.18 -0.18
CA ILE A 18 -1.27 7.48 0.04
C ILE A 18 -1.17 6.02 -0.37
N ILE A 19 -0.60 5.73 -1.55
CA ILE A 19 -0.41 4.36 -2.03
C ILE A 19 0.49 3.57 -1.07
N GLY A 20 1.62 4.15 -0.65
CA GLY A 20 2.54 3.50 0.27
C GLY A 20 1.90 3.15 1.61
N ILE A 21 1.13 4.08 2.18
CA ILE A 21 0.36 3.83 3.40
C ILE A 21 -0.71 2.77 3.15
N ALA A 22 -1.52 2.91 2.10
CA ALA A 22 -2.63 2.01 1.81
C ALA A 22 -2.18 0.57 1.52
N ALA A 23 -1.02 0.38 0.88
CA ALA A 23 -0.46 -0.94 0.63
C ALA A 23 0.12 -1.60 1.90
N SER A 24 0.75 -0.79 2.78
CA SER A 24 1.40 -1.28 3.99
C SER A 24 0.45 -1.42 5.20
N ALA A 25 -0.68 -0.69 5.17
CA ALA A 25 -1.58 -0.58 6.32
C ALA A 25 -2.32 -1.88 6.69
N PRO A 26 -2.80 -2.71 5.75
CA PRO A 26 -3.45 -3.96 6.09
C PRO A 26 -2.49 -4.94 6.77
N MET A 27 -2.84 -5.34 7.99
CA MET A 27 -2.00 -6.24 8.76
C MET A 27 -2.15 -7.69 8.31
N GLY A 28 -1.44 -8.04 7.25
CA GLY A 28 -1.20 -9.43 6.86
C GLY A 28 -0.19 -10.13 7.79
N PRO A 29 0.37 -11.27 7.34
CA PRO A 29 1.38 -12.02 8.13
C PRO A 29 2.57 -11.16 8.54
N VAL A 30 3.04 -10.25 7.66
CA VAL A 30 4.18 -9.37 7.93
C VAL A 30 3.84 -8.30 8.97
N GLY A 31 2.62 -7.74 8.93
CA GLY A 31 2.17 -6.79 9.95
C GLY A 31 2.14 -7.40 11.35
N ILE A 32 1.65 -8.64 11.47
CA ILE A 32 1.67 -9.38 12.74
C ILE A 32 3.11 -9.61 13.21
N LEU A 33 3.98 -10.03 12.29
CA LEU A 33 5.39 -10.26 12.59
C LEU A 33 6.08 -8.97 13.05
N CYS A 34 5.78 -7.84 12.42
CA CYS A 34 6.24 -6.51 12.81
C CYS A 34 5.83 -6.17 14.26
N VAL A 35 4.54 -6.35 14.58
CA VAL A 35 4.00 -6.12 15.93
C VAL A 35 4.67 -7.04 16.95
N GLN A 36 4.76 -8.34 16.68
CA GLN A 36 5.38 -9.31 17.57
C GLN A 36 6.86 -8.99 17.83
N ARG A 37 7.62 -8.60 16.80
CA ARG A 37 9.02 -8.21 16.91
C ARG A 37 9.18 -6.92 17.70
N THR A 38 8.29 -5.94 17.47
CA THR A 38 8.26 -4.71 18.27
C THR A 38 8.04 -5.02 19.73
N GLN A 39 7.08 -5.89 20.05
CA GLN A 39 6.78 -6.26 21.44
C GLN A 39 7.90 -7.05 22.11
N LYS A 40 8.51 -8.01 21.40
CA LYS A 40 9.52 -8.91 21.98
C LYS A 40 10.92 -8.31 22.02
N LYS A 41 11.31 -7.54 20.99
CA LYS A 41 12.70 -7.08 20.78
C LYS A 41 12.85 -5.57 20.73
N GLY A 42 11.74 -4.82 20.69
CA GLY A 42 11.71 -3.36 20.60
C GLY A 42 11.42 -2.84 19.19
N ARG A 43 11.12 -1.52 19.14
CA ARG A 43 10.59 -0.85 17.94
C ARG A 43 11.47 -0.98 16.70
N TRP A 44 12.78 -0.96 16.86
CA TRP A 44 13.71 -1.02 15.72
C TRP A 44 13.70 -2.36 14.99
N PHE A 45 13.45 -3.46 15.73
CA PHE A 45 13.30 -4.79 15.13
C PHE A 45 11.99 -4.92 14.35
N GLY A 46 10.91 -4.31 14.84
CA GLY A 46 9.67 -4.17 14.07
C GLY A 46 9.84 -3.28 12.84
N PHE A 47 10.48 -2.13 12.99
CA PHE A 47 10.73 -1.20 11.90
C PHE A 47 11.59 -1.82 10.78
N ALA A 48 12.63 -2.59 11.15
CA ALA A 48 13.41 -3.36 10.19
C ALA A 48 12.54 -4.36 9.40
N THR A 49 11.53 -4.97 10.05
CA THR A 49 10.53 -5.79 9.35
C THR A 49 9.76 -4.96 8.33
N GLY A 50 9.33 -3.76 8.68
CA GLY A 50 8.65 -2.82 7.78
C GLY A 50 9.52 -2.40 6.59
N ILE A 51 10.81 -2.12 6.80
CA ILE A 51 11.76 -1.80 5.71
C ILE A 51 11.83 -2.97 4.72
N GLY A 52 11.94 -4.22 5.21
CA GLY A 52 11.96 -5.40 4.35
C GLY A 52 10.68 -5.56 3.52
N ALA A 53 9.52 -5.33 4.14
CA ALA A 53 8.24 -5.34 3.45
C ALA A 53 8.18 -4.25 2.36
N SER A 54 8.56 -3.01 2.70
CA SER A 54 8.55 -1.88 1.75
C SER A 54 9.49 -2.10 0.56
N ALA A 55 10.61 -2.80 0.75
CA ALA A 55 11.51 -3.17 -0.35
C ALA A 55 10.84 -4.16 -1.31
N SER A 56 10.09 -5.14 -0.82
CA SER A 56 9.30 -6.05 -1.63
C SER A 56 8.12 -5.33 -2.32
N ASP A 57 7.44 -4.43 -1.61
CA ASP A 57 6.37 -3.60 -2.16
C ASP A 57 6.86 -2.75 -3.34
N LEU A 58 8.10 -2.21 -3.26
CA LEU A 58 8.71 -1.49 -4.36
C LEU A 58 8.88 -2.36 -5.60
N LEU A 59 9.34 -3.61 -5.45
CA LEU A 59 9.46 -4.53 -6.59
C LEU A 59 8.10 -4.78 -7.24
N TYR A 60 7.07 -5.05 -6.46
CA TYR A 60 5.73 -5.23 -6.97
C TYR A 60 5.17 -3.97 -7.64
N ALA A 61 5.43 -2.80 -7.05
CA ALA A 61 5.03 -1.52 -7.63
C ALA A 61 5.72 -1.27 -8.99
N LEU A 62 7.02 -1.56 -9.11
CA LEU A 62 7.76 -1.43 -10.36
C LEU A 62 7.22 -2.39 -11.43
N ILE A 63 6.98 -3.66 -11.08
CA ILE A 63 6.40 -4.65 -11.99
C ILE A 63 5.01 -4.22 -12.44
N SER A 64 4.15 -3.81 -11.49
CA SER A 64 2.80 -3.33 -11.78
C SER A 64 2.80 -2.07 -12.65
N GLY A 65 3.69 -1.12 -12.35
CA GLY A 65 3.84 0.11 -13.11
C GLY A 65 4.38 -0.12 -14.52
N ALA A 66 5.36 -1.00 -14.68
CA ALA A 66 5.84 -1.40 -16.00
C ALA A 66 4.72 -2.08 -16.81
N GLY A 67 3.99 -3.01 -16.19
CA GLY A 67 2.82 -3.64 -16.82
C GLY A 67 1.76 -2.62 -17.26
N MET A 68 1.44 -1.65 -16.41
CA MET A 68 0.51 -0.58 -16.76
C MET A 68 1.03 0.34 -17.86
N SER A 69 2.35 0.55 -17.97
CA SER A 69 2.92 1.37 -19.05
C SER A 69 2.68 0.76 -20.43
N PHE A 70 2.61 -0.57 -20.55
CA PHE A 70 2.23 -1.22 -21.81
C PHE A 70 0.74 -1.08 -22.13
N VAL A 71 -0.09 -0.79 -21.14
CA VAL A 71 -1.55 -0.66 -21.29
C VAL A 71 -1.96 0.81 -21.46
N VAL A 72 -1.01 1.75 -21.43
CA VAL A 72 -1.29 3.19 -21.47
C VAL A 72 -2.03 3.61 -22.74
N ASP A 73 -1.72 3.02 -23.90
CA ASP A 73 -2.45 3.31 -25.14
C ASP A 73 -3.94 2.91 -25.02
N PHE A 74 -4.24 1.89 -24.21
CA PHE A 74 -5.61 1.51 -23.87
C PHE A 74 -6.24 2.45 -22.82
N ILE A 75 -5.44 3.03 -21.92
CA ILE A 75 -5.94 3.96 -20.87
C ILE A 75 -6.36 5.31 -21.47
N ASN A 76 -5.81 5.69 -22.61
CA ASN A 76 -6.22 6.89 -23.35
C ASN A 76 -7.64 6.76 -23.94
N ASN A 77 -8.15 5.52 -24.09
CA ASN A 77 -9.53 5.29 -24.48
C ASN A 77 -10.43 5.38 -23.21
N PRO A 78 -11.43 6.28 -23.20
CA PRO A 78 -12.30 6.49 -22.02
C PRO A 78 -13.06 5.21 -21.60
N VAL A 79 -13.38 4.32 -22.55
CA VAL A 79 -14.10 3.07 -22.28
C VAL A 79 -13.21 2.10 -21.51
N TYR A 80 -11.97 1.89 -21.96
CA TYR A 80 -11.04 0.98 -21.25
C TYR A 80 -10.64 1.54 -19.89
N LYS A 81 -10.47 2.87 -19.78
CA LYS A 81 -10.20 3.53 -18.51
C LYS A 81 -11.33 3.30 -17.51
N PHE A 82 -12.59 3.40 -17.95
CA PHE A 82 -13.75 3.11 -17.12
C PHE A 82 -13.72 1.68 -16.58
N TYR A 83 -13.50 0.69 -17.45
CA TYR A 83 -13.44 -0.72 -17.01
C TYR A 83 -12.25 -0.98 -16.06
N LEU A 84 -11.09 -0.39 -16.33
CA LEU A 84 -9.91 -0.53 -15.46
C LEU A 84 -10.18 0.03 -14.06
N GLN A 85 -10.81 1.21 -13.97
CA GLN A 85 -11.19 1.83 -12.70
C GLN A 85 -12.28 1.04 -11.99
N LEU A 86 -13.26 0.52 -12.72
CA LEU A 86 -14.31 -0.33 -12.15
C LEU A 86 -13.73 -1.61 -11.55
N VAL A 87 -12.92 -2.33 -12.31
CA VAL A 87 -12.25 -3.56 -11.84
C VAL A 87 -11.33 -3.25 -10.67
N GLY A 88 -10.50 -2.20 -10.76
CA GLY A 88 -9.62 -1.78 -9.66
C GLY A 88 -10.39 -1.41 -8.39
N GLY A 89 -11.51 -0.68 -8.52
CA GLY A 89 -12.38 -0.36 -7.39
C GLY A 89 -13.02 -1.58 -6.74
N LEU A 90 -13.49 -2.55 -7.54
CA LEU A 90 -14.00 -3.83 -7.03
C LEU A 90 -12.92 -4.64 -6.32
N MET A 91 -11.70 -4.68 -6.86
CA MET A 91 -10.57 -5.36 -6.21
C MET A 91 -10.20 -4.73 -4.87
N LEU A 92 -10.18 -3.39 -4.80
CA LEU A 92 -9.96 -2.68 -3.54
C LEU A 92 -11.07 -2.94 -2.54
N LEU A 93 -12.34 -3.01 -2.98
CA LEU A 93 -13.47 -3.34 -2.12
C LEU A 93 -13.31 -4.74 -1.52
N VAL A 94 -13.02 -5.73 -2.35
CA VAL A 94 -12.76 -7.11 -1.89
C VAL A 94 -11.59 -7.15 -0.91
N PHE A 95 -10.50 -6.43 -1.20
CA PHE A 95 -9.34 -6.34 -0.34
C PHE A 95 -9.67 -5.69 1.01
N GLY A 96 -10.44 -4.60 1.00
CA GLY A 96 -10.93 -3.93 2.20
C GLY A 96 -11.80 -4.85 3.06
N LEU A 97 -12.72 -5.61 2.43
CA LEU A 97 -13.55 -6.60 3.12
C LEU A 97 -12.69 -7.72 3.73
N ILE A 98 -11.75 -8.27 2.98
CA ILE A 98 -10.82 -9.29 3.50
C ILE A 98 -10.03 -8.73 4.70
N SER A 99 -9.53 -7.50 4.63
CA SER A 99 -8.81 -6.86 5.72
C SER A 99 -9.70 -6.68 6.95
N PHE A 100 -10.94 -6.20 6.76
CA PHE A 100 -11.90 -5.95 7.84
C PHE A 100 -12.29 -7.23 8.59
N PHE A 101 -12.58 -8.32 7.85
CA PHE A 101 -12.98 -9.60 8.43
C PHE A 101 -11.80 -10.50 8.80
N SER A 102 -10.57 -10.11 8.44
CA SER A 102 -9.37 -10.89 8.73
C SER A 102 -9.16 -10.99 10.24
N ASN A 103 -9.09 -12.25 10.72
CA ASN A 103 -8.58 -12.52 12.05
C ASN A 103 -7.15 -13.09 11.90
N PRO A 104 -6.13 -12.23 11.89
CA PRO A 104 -4.77 -12.62 11.60
C PRO A 104 -4.18 -13.60 12.64
N LEU A 105 -4.81 -13.70 13.79
CA LEU A 105 -4.32 -14.49 14.92
C LEU A 105 -4.52 -15.98 14.73
N LYS A 106 -5.53 -16.40 13.96
CA LYS A 106 -5.73 -17.84 13.64
C LYS A 106 -4.57 -18.40 12.82
N LYS A 107 -3.82 -17.56 12.11
CA LYS A 107 -2.65 -17.95 11.29
C LYS A 107 -1.31 -17.88 12.04
N ALA A 108 -1.25 -17.17 13.18
CA ALA A 108 0.00 -16.93 13.91
C ALA A 108 0.41 -18.06 14.87
N HIS A 109 -0.43 -19.09 15.06
CA HIS A 109 -0.18 -20.15 16.06
C HIS A 109 0.87 -21.19 15.65
N SER A 110 1.48 -21.11 14.45
CA SER A 110 2.33 -22.19 13.96
C SER A 110 3.84 -22.04 14.20
N ASN A 111 4.35 -20.91 14.68
CA ASN A 111 5.81 -20.77 14.86
C ASN A 111 6.19 -20.14 16.21
N GLY A 112 6.15 -20.96 17.26
CA GLY A 112 6.71 -20.65 18.59
C GLY A 112 8.24 -20.67 18.65
N GLN A 113 8.95 -20.45 17.55
CA GLN A 113 10.41 -20.37 17.57
C GLN A 113 10.86 -19.06 18.20
N ARG A 114 11.77 -19.19 19.20
CA ARG A 114 12.54 -18.07 19.74
C ARG A 114 13.28 -17.40 18.57
N GLU A 115 12.73 -16.32 18.02
CA GLU A 115 13.40 -15.55 16.98
C GLU A 115 14.68 -14.89 17.50
N LYS A 116 15.80 -15.61 17.38
CA LYS A 116 17.14 -15.06 17.53
C LYS A 116 17.54 -14.46 16.17
N GLY A 117 17.07 -13.26 15.82
CA GLY A 117 17.42 -12.64 14.54
C GLY A 117 17.98 -11.23 14.75
N THR A 118 18.95 -10.86 13.92
CA THR A 118 19.47 -9.50 13.78
C THR A 118 18.44 -8.61 13.05
N LEU A 119 18.67 -7.29 13.01
CA LEU A 119 17.84 -6.37 12.20
C LEU A 119 17.80 -6.79 10.73
N ILE A 120 18.95 -7.17 10.17
CA ILE A 120 19.07 -7.62 8.77
C ILE A 120 18.26 -8.90 8.55
N HIS A 121 18.35 -9.87 9.46
CA HIS A 121 17.52 -11.09 9.36
C HIS A 121 16.03 -10.77 9.35
N ASN A 122 15.59 -9.78 10.13
CA ASN A 122 14.19 -9.37 10.17
C ASN A 122 13.75 -8.67 8.88
N MET A 123 14.63 -7.87 8.27
CA MET A 123 14.37 -7.26 6.96
C MET A 123 14.23 -8.34 5.88
N VAL A 124 15.21 -9.24 5.78
CA VAL A 124 15.25 -10.29 4.75
C VAL A 124 14.05 -11.22 4.87
N THR A 125 13.72 -11.68 6.07
CA THR A 125 12.55 -12.55 6.28
C THR A 125 11.25 -11.86 5.91
N ALA A 126 11.07 -10.58 6.28
CA ALA A 126 9.88 -9.82 5.91
C ALA A 126 9.79 -9.60 4.40
N PHE A 127 10.91 -9.28 3.75
CA PHE A 127 10.99 -9.14 2.30
C PHE A 127 10.47 -10.39 1.59
N PHE A 128 10.99 -11.57 1.93
CA PHE A 128 10.55 -12.82 1.29
C PHE A 128 9.12 -13.21 1.63
N ILE A 129 8.65 -12.96 2.85
CA ILE A 129 7.26 -13.23 3.23
C ILE A 129 6.31 -12.32 2.42
N THR A 130 6.64 -11.04 2.24
CA THR A 130 5.87 -10.12 1.40
C THR A 130 5.93 -10.55 -0.05
N LEU A 131 7.12 -10.88 -0.56
CA LEU A 131 7.33 -11.33 -1.93
C LEU A 131 6.60 -12.64 -2.26
N SER A 132 6.30 -13.46 -1.28
CA SER A 132 5.54 -14.70 -1.47
C SER A 132 4.03 -14.47 -1.66
N ASN A 133 3.55 -13.23 -1.58
CA ASN A 133 2.14 -12.89 -1.74
C ASN A 133 1.86 -12.22 -3.10
N PRO A 134 1.51 -12.97 -4.15
CA PRO A 134 1.29 -12.41 -5.48
C PRO A 134 0.08 -11.47 -5.57
N LEU A 135 -0.84 -11.51 -4.59
CA LEU A 135 -2.02 -10.63 -4.56
C LEU A 135 -1.63 -9.15 -4.42
N ILE A 136 -0.42 -8.85 -3.96
CA ILE A 136 0.09 -7.48 -3.84
C ILE A 136 0.21 -6.81 -5.21
N ILE A 137 0.53 -7.56 -6.28
CA ILE A 137 0.53 -7.02 -7.65
C ILE A 137 -0.85 -6.45 -8.00
N LEU A 138 -1.91 -7.19 -7.73
CA LEU A 138 -3.27 -6.77 -8.01
C LEU A 138 -3.67 -5.53 -7.20
N LEU A 139 -3.21 -5.45 -5.96
CA LEU A 139 -3.42 -4.27 -5.11
C LEU A 139 -2.75 -3.02 -5.72
N PHE A 140 -1.48 -3.13 -6.17
CA PHE A 140 -0.79 -2.00 -6.80
C PHE A 140 -1.44 -1.60 -8.12
N ILE A 141 -1.82 -2.54 -8.98
CA ILE A 141 -2.55 -2.25 -10.21
C ILE A 141 -3.84 -1.48 -9.90
N ALA A 142 -4.60 -1.94 -8.90
CA ALA A 142 -5.83 -1.29 -8.49
C ALA A 142 -5.59 0.14 -7.95
N LEU A 143 -4.60 0.34 -7.07
CA LEU A 143 -4.26 1.65 -6.51
C LEU A 143 -3.74 2.60 -7.59
N PHE A 144 -2.89 2.13 -8.50
CA PHE A 144 -2.36 2.93 -9.59
C PHE A 144 -3.45 3.38 -10.56
N ALA A 145 -4.38 2.48 -10.89
CA ALA A 145 -5.52 2.79 -11.74
C ALA A 145 -6.46 3.80 -11.10
N GLN A 146 -6.80 3.61 -9.81
CA GLN A 146 -7.73 4.49 -9.09
C GLN A 146 -7.16 5.91 -8.92
N LEU A 147 -5.88 6.02 -8.60
CA LEU A 147 -5.23 7.30 -8.35
C LEU A 147 -4.63 7.94 -9.60
N ASN A 148 -4.72 7.28 -10.76
CA ASN A 148 -4.03 7.71 -11.98
C ASN A 148 -2.56 8.05 -11.67
N PHE A 149 -1.86 7.07 -11.08
CA PHE A 149 -0.52 7.29 -10.55
C PHE A 149 0.56 7.24 -11.63
N ILE A 150 0.39 6.36 -12.64
CA ILE A 150 1.39 6.15 -13.68
C ILE A 150 1.33 7.27 -14.70
N ILE A 151 2.46 7.94 -14.92
CA ILE A 151 2.64 8.99 -15.93
C ILE A 151 3.58 8.44 -17.00
N PRO A 152 3.05 8.14 -18.21
CA PRO A 152 3.86 7.60 -19.30
C PRO A 152 4.93 8.59 -19.75
N ASN A 153 6.06 8.08 -20.24
CA ASN A 153 7.15 8.85 -20.82
C ASN A 153 7.77 9.92 -19.90
N GLN A 154 7.55 9.81 -18.58
CA GLN A 154 8.07 10.74 -17.59
C GLN A 154 8.88 9.99 -16.49
N PRO A 155 10.04 9.39 -16.80
CA PRO A 155 10.76 8.52 -15.86
C PRO A 155 11.20 9.26 -14.59
N VAL A 156 11.57 10.53 -14.68
CA VAL A 156 12.00 11.33 -13.52
C VAL A 156 10.85 11.53 -12.53
N LEU A 157 9.66 11.86 -13.02
CA LEU A 157 8.48 11.99 -12.17
C LEU A 157 8.10 10.65 -11.54
N MET A 158 8.21 9.56 -12.29
CA MET A 158 7.93 8.22 -11.76
C MET A 158 8.90 7.81 -10.64
N VAL A 159 10.19 8.15 -10.76
CA VAL A 159 11.16 7.95 -9.66
C VAL A 159 10.74 8.71 -8.41
N MET A 160 10.32 9.97 -8.54
CA MET A 160 9.79 10.77 -7.42
C MET A 160 8.51 10.16 -6.83
N GLY A 161 7.62 9.66 -7.69
CA GLY A 161 6.41 8.96 -7.26
C GLY A 161 6.71 7.71 -6.45
N TYR A 162 7.58 6.83 -6.94
CA TYR A 162 7.99 5.62 -6.20
C TYR A 162 8.76 5.95 -4.92
N ALA A 163 9.61 6.98 -4.93
CA ALA A 163 10.28 7.44 -3.71
C ALA A 163 9.29 7.94 -2.65
N SER A 164 8.28 8.70 -3.05
CA SER A 164 7.23 9.16 -2.14
C SER A 164 6.36 8.00 -1.63
N MET A 165 6.12 6.97 -2.45
CA MET A 165 5.42 5.76 -2.05
C MET A 165 6.20 4.99 -0.97
N ILE A 166 7.51 4.81 -1.15
CA ILE A 166 8.37 4.21 -0.12
C ILE A 166 8.34 5.06 1.14
N GLY A 167 8.43 6.39 1.01
CA GLY A 167 8.31 7.33 2.13
C GLY A 167 7.01 7.12 2.91
N GLY A 168 5.88 6.98 2.22
CA GLY A 168 4.58 6.69 2.82
C GLY A 168 4.55 5.35 3.56
N ALA A 169 5.08 4.30 2.94
CA ALA A 169 5.20 2.98 3.56
C ALA A 169 6.07 3.01 4.84
N LEU A 170 7.22 3.68 4.78
CA LEU A 170 8.12 3.82 5.93
C LEU A 170 7.50 4.66 7.05
N LEU A 171 6.77 5.73 6.71
CA LEU A 171 6.00 6.52 7.69
C LEU A 171 4.97 5.66 8.42
N TRP A 172 4.24 4.80 7.68
CA TRP A 172 3.31 3.85 8.27
C TRP A 172 4.00 2.90 9.26
N TRP A 173 5.07 2.23 8.83
CA TRP A 173 5.79 1.27 9.67
C TRP A 173 6.44 1.93 10.89
N TYR A 174 6.95 3.15 10.72
CA TYR A 174 7.51 3.94 11.83
C TYR A 174 6.42 4.28 12.85
N GLY A 175 5.29 4.81 12.39
CA GLY A 175 4.15 5.15 13.24
C GLY A 175 3.59 3.94 13.97
N LEU A 176 3.40 2.82 13.25
CA LEU A 176 2.93 1.57 13.82
C LEU A 176 3.86 1.05 14.93
N THR A 177 5.16 0.96 14.64
CA THR A 177 6.12 0.45 15.62
C THR A 177 6.29 1.36 16.82
N TRP A 178 6.19 2.68 16.61
CA TRP A 178 6.20 3.66 17.71
C TRP A 178 4.95 3.49 18.59
N LEU A 179 3.78 3.35 17.98
CA LEU A 179 2.53 3.15 18.72
C LEU A 179 2.57 1.86 19.53
N VAL A 180 2.96 0.74 18.90
CA VAL A 180 3.04 -0.58 19.55
C VAL A 180 4.05 -0.56 20.70
N ASP A 181 5.18 0.10 20.54
CA ASP A 181 6.22 0.20 21.58
C ASP A 181 5.72 1.04 22.78
N LYS A 182 5.03 2.17 22.50
CA LYS A 182 4.49 3.07 23.53
C LYS A 182 3.41 2.41 24.39
N ILE A 183 2.55 1.57 23.78
CA ILE A 183 1.44 0.91 24.46
C ILE A 183 1.71 -0.59 24.68
N ARG A 184 2.97 -0.99 24.68
CA ARG A 184 3.45 -2.37 24.69
C ARG A 184 2.78 -3.25 25.75
N ALA A 185 2.57 -2.72 26.95
CA ALA A 185 1.93 -3.43 28.06
C ALA A 185 0.41 -3.67 27.86
N LYS A 186 -0.24 -2.88 26.99
CA LYS A 186 -1.68 -2.92 26.73
C LYS A 186 -2.02 -3.40 25.31
N PHE A 187 -1.02 -3.50 24.43
CA PHE A 187 -1.22 -3.90 23.04
C PHE A 187 -1.26 -5.42 22.95
N ASP A 188 -2.46 -5.93 23.01
CA ASP A 188 -2.78 -7.36 22.87
C ASP A 188 -3.25 -7.71 21.43
N GLN A 189 -3.73 -8.91 21.32
CA GLN A 189 -4.31 -9.43 20.08
C GLN A 189 -5.50 -8.58 19.58
N THR A 190 -6.25 -7.96 20.49
CA THR A 190 -7.40 -7.11 20.19
C THR A 190 -6.96 -5.85 19.45
N GLY A 191 -5.80 -5.30 19.79
CA GLY A 191 -5.22 -4.14 19.11
C GLY A 191 -4.97 -4.38 17.61
N VAL A 192 -4.48 -5.56 17.24
CA VAL A 192 -4.27 -5.94 15.82
C VAL A 192 -5.59 -6.03 15.07
N ILE A 193 -6.62 -6.60 15.69
CA ILE A 193 -7.96 -6.71 15.08
C ILE A 193 -8.58 -5.33 14.89
N ILE A 194 -8.44 -4.44 15.88
CA ILE A 194 -8.97 -3.06 15.79
C ILE A 194 -8.30 -2.33 14.62
N ILE A 195 -6.97 -2.39 14.51
CA ILE A 195 -6.25 -1.75 13.42
C ILE A 195 -6.74 -2.29 12.06
N ASN A 196 -6.87 -3.61 11.89
CA ASN A 196 -7.39 -4.19 10.65
C ASN A 196 -8.82 -3.75 10.33
N ARG A 197 -9.68 -3.62 11.33
CA ARG A 197 -11.05 -3.13 11.14
C ARG A 197 -11.07 -1.66 10.71
N VAL A 198 -10.29 -0.81 11.37
CA VAL A 198 -10.19 0.61 11.02
C VAL A 198 -9.67 0.77 9.59
N ILE A 199 -8.58 0.09 9.25
CA ILE A 199 -7.99 0.15 7.91
C ILE A 199 -8.95 -0.43 6.87
N GLY A 200 -9.52 -1.60 7.13
CA GLY A 200 -10.50 -2.23 6.26
C GLY A 200 -11.68 -1.31 5.99
N SER A 201 -12.20 -0.63 7.03
CA SER A 201 -13.29 0.37 6.89
C SER A 201 -12.87 1.54 6.01
N CYS A 202 -11.67 2.09 6.20
CA CYS A 202 -11.14 3.18 5.37
C CYS A 202 -11.00 2.76 3.90
N VAL A 203 -10.46 1.56 3.64
CA VAL A 203 -10.29 1.03 2.28
C VAL A 203 -11.66 0.77 1.63
N ILE A 204 -12.63 0.19 2.36
CA ILE A 204 -14.01 -0.02 1.88
C ILE A 204 -14.64 1.32 1.52
N PHE A 205 -14.57 2.30 2.42
CA PHE A 205 -15.12 3.64 2.18
C PHE A 205 -14.50 4.27 0.93
N PHE A 206 -13.18 4.27 0.83
CA PHE A 206 -12.46 4.81 -0.34
C PHE A 206 -12.85 4.08 -1.63
N SER A 207 -12.95 2.74 -1.62
CA SER A 207 -13.33 1.98 -2.80
C SER A 207 -14.78 2.24 -3.23
N LEU A 208 -15.71 2.37 -2.28
CA LEU A 208 -17.10 2.72 -2.59
C LEU A 208 -17.22 4.11 -3.19
N VAL A 209 -16.55 5.11 -2.60
CA VAL A 209 -16.52 6.47 -3.14
C VAL A 209 -15.92 6.49 -4.53
N SER A 210 -14.85 5.73 -4.77
CA SER A 210 -14.22 5.60 -6.08
C SER A 210 -15.11 4.91 -7.11
N LEU A 211 -15.80 3.83 -6.74
CA LEU A 211 -16.75 3.13 -7.60
C LEU A 211 -17.94 4.03 -7.98
N ILE A 212 -18.50 4.74 -7.01
CA ILE A 212 -19.56 5.72 -7.26
C ILE A 212 -19.05 6.80 -8.21
N GLY A 213 -17.87 7.37 -7.94
CA GLY A 213 -17.24 8.36 -8.81
C GLY A 213 -17.05 7.86 -10.24
N THR A 214 -16.65 6.61 -10.42
CA THR A 214 -16.48 5.98 -11.73
C THR A 214 -17.83 5.79 -12.44
N LEU A 215 -18.85 5.30 -11.72
CA LEU A 215 -20.19 5.05 -12.30
C LEU A 215 -20.91 6.34 -12.70
N PHE A 216 -20.76 7.40 -11.92
CA PHE A 216 -21.38 8.71 -12.21
C PHE A 216 -20.48 9.63 -13.02
N ASN A 217 -19.33 9.15 -13.51
CA ASN A 217 -18.32 9.93 -14.23
C ASN A 217 -17.85 11.19 -13.46
N ILE A 218 -17.94 11.12 -12.12
CA ILE A 218 -17.49 12.17 -11.21
C ILE A 218 -16.06 11.86 -10.83
N TYR A 219 -15.11 12.61 -11.36
CA TYR A 219 -13.69 12.42 -11.04
C TYR A 219 -13.36 13.07 -9.68
N LEU A 220 -13.08 12.26 -8.65
CA LEU A 220 -12.67 12.71 -7.32
C LEU A 220 -11.27 13.37 -7.29
N PHE A 221 -10.45 13.05 -8.29
CA PHE A 221 -9.14 13.69 -8.44
C PHE A 221 -9.09 14.38 -9.82
N PRO A 222 -8.60 15.65 -9.88
CA PRO A 222 -8.47 16.34 -11.15
C PRO A 222 -7.63 15.50 -12.12
N LYS A 223 -8.10 15.42 -13.37
CA LYS A 223 -7.31 14.87 -14.47
C LYS A 223 -6.00 15.63 -14.52
N LEU A 224 -4.86 14.94 -14.46
CA LEU A 224 -3.62 15.55 -14.94
C LEU A 224 -3.88 15.96 -16.39
N PRO A 225 -3.64 17.22 -16.78
CA PRO A 225 -3.79 17.63 -18.16
C PRO A 225 -2.80 16.81 -19.00
N LEU A 226 -3.35 15.82 -19.72
CA LEU A 226 -2.59 15.18 -20.78
C LEU A 226 -2.45 16.24 -21.87
N GLN A 227 -1.23 16.61 -22.17
CA GLN A 227 -0.92 17.51 -23.27
C GLN A 227 -1.48 16.93 -24.57
N GLU A 228 -2.32 17.74 -25.22
CA GLU A 228 -2.53 17.66 -26.66
C GLU A 228 -1.25 18.01 -27.41
#